data_41cfab8b826204c4842ccdf669aa85cc
#
_entry.id   41cfab8b826204c4842ccdf669aa85cc
#
_cell.length_a   1.000
_cell.length_b   1.000
_cell.length_c   1.000
_cell.angle_alpha   90.00
_cell.angle_beta   90.00
_cell.angle_gamma   90.00
#
_symmetry.space_group_name_H-M   'P 1'
#
loop_
_entity.id
_entity.type
_entity.pdbx_description
1 polymer ?
#
loop_
_entity_poly.entity_id
_entity_poly.type
_entity_poly.pdbx_seq_one_letter_code
_entity_poly.pdbx_strand_id
1 'polypeptide(L)'
;ALFNQSPHPDPGPAGQAIAFDVVPGGGVDVERVRRELARVFGEALRVDLASVQIPTFVGEGASLAVELAGPIERSVLEARLGAQDGLAVIAEGPGSRGLVAVEEGSPEPLGPTLRDAVGVDEVLVGRIEADASAEPGQGWRLWLAYDPLRLAADQAIRIARRRLGLG
;
A
#
# COMPACT_ATOMS: atom_id res chain seq x y z
N ALA A 1 1.61 3.29 28.16
CA ALA A 1 2.25 4.47 27.56
C ALA A 1 1.28 5.64 27.35
N LEU A 2 0.02 5.38 26.91
CA LEU A 2 -1.01 6.42 26.65
C LEU A 2 -1.36 7.25 27.89
N PHE A 3 -1.28 6.68 29.08
CA PHE A 3 -1.72 7.34 30.32
C PHE A 3 -0.60 7.66 31.30
N ASN A 4 0.60 7.21 31.04
CA ASN A 4 1.68 7.30 32.03
C ASN A 4 2.78 8.27 31.63
N GLN A 5 2.57 9.16 30.71
CA GLN A 5 3.49 10.25 30.28
C GLN A 5 4.96 10.01 30.66
N SER A 6 5.40 8.76 30.62
CA SER A 6 6.80 8.42 30.90
C SER A 6 7.64 9.04 29.78
N PRO A 7 8.60 9.91 30.10
CA PRO A 7 9.42 10.57 29.10
C PRO A 7 10.30 9.58 28.30
N HIS A 8 10.38 8.34 28.75
CA HIS A 8 11.12 7.28 28.09
C HIS A 8 10.28 6.00 28.05
N PRO A 9 9.40 5.85 27.05
CA PRO A 9 8.73 4.58 26.83
C PRO A 9 9.77 3.49 26.58
N ASP A 10 9.50 2.29 27.12
CA ASP A 10 10.34 1.12 26.88
C ASP A 10 10.53 0.93 25.36
N PRO A 11 11.77 0.95 24.86
CA PRO A 11 12.03 0.82 23.43
C PRO A 11 11.65 -0.54 22.86
N GLY A 12 11.33 -1.53 23.71
CA GLY A 12 10.99 -2.87 23.24
C GLY A 12 12.10 -3.54 22.41
N PRO A 13 11.79 -4.66 21.73
CA PRO A 13 12.77 -5.41 20.94
C PRO A 13 13.39 -4.63 19.76
N ALA A 14 12.70 -3.59 19.28
CA ALA A 14 13.17 -2.77 18.16
C ALA A 14 14.22 -1.71 18.57
N GLY A 15 14.53 -1.58 19.86
CA GLY A 15 15.49 -0.59 20.36
C GLY A 15 15.01 0.87 20.27
N GLN A 16 13.81 1.12 19.77
CA GLN A 16 13.16 2.43 19.70
C GLN A 16 11.69 2.32 20.07
N ALA A 17 11.17 3.32 20.78
CA ALA A 17 9.75 3.40 21.07
C ALA A 17 8.98 3.83 19.81
N ILE A 18 8.06 2.99 19.36
CA ILE A 18 7.24 3.25 18.15
C ILE A 18 5.91 3.91 18.51
N ALA A 19 5.49 3.83 19.78
CA ALA A 19 4.21 4.40 20.19
C ALA A 19 4.20 5.93 19.99
N PHE A 20 3.30 6.41 19.13
CA PHE A 20 3.11 7.82 18.77
C PHE A 20 4.29 8.46 18.01
N ASP A 21 5.17 7.65 17.43
CA ASP A 21 6.29 8.15 16.66
C ASP A 21 6.34 7.51 15.26
N VAL A 22 7.04 8.16 14.36
CA VAL A 22 7.33 7.64 13.02
C VAL A 22 8.83 7.38 12.94
N VAL A 23 9.20 6.11 12.80
CA VAL A 23 10.60 5.71 12.76
C VAL A 23 11.05 5.51 11.32
N PRO A 24 12.00 6.30 10.81
CA PRO A 24 12.54 6.12 9.48
C PRO A 24 13.34 4.82 9.39
N GLY A 25 13.12 4.07 8.33
CA GLY A 25 13.74 2.75 8.13
C GLY A 25 13.11 1.67 9.00
N GLY A 26 13.80 0.53 9.10
CA GLY A 26 13.36 -0.62 9.91
C GLY A 26 12.30 -1.49 9.22
N GLY A 27 12.21 -2.75 9.61
CA GLY A 27 11.20 -3.71 9.14
C GLY A 27 11.37 -4.21 7.70
N VAL A 28 11.99 -3.45 6.82
CA VAL A 28 12.17 -3.82 5.40
C VAL A 28 13.63 -3.78 5.00
N ASP A 29 14.13 -4.89 4.49
CA ASP A 29 15.43 -4.94 3.81
C ASP A 29 15.27 -4.40 2.38
N VAL A 30 15.53 -3.12 2.20
CA VAL A 30 15.39 -2.39 0.94
C VAL A 30 16.20 -3.04 -0.19
N GLU A 31 17.41 -3.46 0.08
CA GLU A 31 18.28 -4.10 -0.91
C GLU A 31 17.77 -5.47 -1.35
N ARG A 32 17.18 -6.21 -0.42
CA ARG A 32 16.49 -7.46 -0.75
C ARG A 32 15.30 -7.21 -1.66
N VAL A 33 14.45 -6.25 -1.33
CA VAL A 33 13.27 -5.91 -2.14
C VAL A 33 13.68 -5.47 -3.55
N ARG A 34 14.71 -4.62 -3.68
CA ARG A 34 15.23 -4.22 -4.99
C ARG A 34 15.69 -5.42 -5.82
N ARG A 35 16.43 -6.35 -5.22
CA ARG A 35 16.85 -7.58 -5.91
C ARG A 35 15.68 -8.45 -6.33
N GLU A 36 14.65 -8.57 -5.50
CA GLU A 36 13.44 -9.34 -5.81
C GLU A 36 12.65 -8.69 -6.96
N LEU A 37 12.48 -7.38 -6.94
CA LEU A 37 11.84 -6.63 -8.03
C LEU A 37 12.62 -6.77 -9.35
N ALA A 38 13.94 -6.67 -9.31
CA ALA A 38 14.76 -6.88 -10.50
C ALA A 38 14.62 -8.29 -11.09
N ARG A 39 14.44 -9.31 -10.25
CA ARG A 39 14.17 -10.68 -10.70
C ARG A 39 12.81 -10.85 -11.38
N VAL A 40 11.80 -10.10 -10.93
CA VAL A 40 10.43 -10.19 -11.46
C VAL A 40 10.26 -9.34 -12.71
N PHE A 41 10.75 -8.10 -12.69
CA PHE A 41 10.51 -7.09 -13.71
C PHE A 41 11.72 -6.84 -14.64
N GLY A 42 12.85 -7.44 -14.32
CA GLY A 42 14.11 -7.19 -15.02
C GLY A 42 14.88 -5.98 -14.47
N GLU A 43 16.15 -5.90 -14.82
CA GLU A 43 17.07 -4.86 -14.33
C GLU A 43 16.79 -3.47 -14.95
N ALA A 44 16.00 -3.40 -16.02
CA ALA A 44 15.63 -2.15 -16.64
C ALA A 44 14.67 -1.30 -15.77
N LEU A 45 13.95 -1.93 -14.85
CA LEU A 45 13.09 -1.22 -13.91
C LEU A 45 13.94 -0.52 -12.85
N ARG A 46 13.91 0.81 -12.85
CA ARG A 46 14.53 1.63 -11.81
C ARG A 46 13.56 1.77 -10.64
N VAL A 47 14.01 1.36 -9.46
CA VAL A 47 13.21 1.42 -8.24
C VAL A 47 13.97 2.19 -7.18
N ASP A 48 13.33 3.20 -6.60
CA ASP A 48 13.74 3.79 -5.34
C ASP A 48 12.72 3.43 -4.26
N LEU A 49 13.21 3.08 -3.08
CA LEU A 49 12.39 2.56 -1.99
C LEU A 49 12.87 3.12 -0.66
N ALA A 50 11.95 3.69 0.08
CA ALA A 50 12.15 4.06 1.47
C ALA A 50 11.08 3.39 2.34
N SER A 51 11.42 3.01 3.57
CA SER A 51 10.48 2.46 4.54
C SER A 51 10.39 3.34 5.77
N VAL A 52 9.21 3.36 6.36
CA VAL A 52 8.96 3.98 7.66
C VAL A 52 8.11 3.04 8.50
N GLN A 53 8.37 3.01 9.80
CA GLN A 53 7.49 2.34 10.75
C GLN A 53 6.55 3.38 11.36
N ILE A 54 5.28 3.07 11.35
CA ILE A 54 4.22 3.90 11.91
C ILE A 54 3.49 3.11 13.01
N PRO A 55 2.96 3.78 14.04
CA PRO A 55 2.34 3.11 15.19
C PRO A 55 0.92 2.63 14.88
N THR A 56 0.77 1.77 13.87
CA THR A 56 -0.48 1.08 13.56
C THR A 56 -0.52 -0.29 14.20
N PHE A 57 -1.71 -0.76 14.57
CA PHE A 57 -1.87 -2.11 15.10
C PHE A 57 -1.95 -3.16 13.99
N VAL A 58 -2.45 -2.78 12.83
CA VAL A 58 -2.71 -3.67 11.70
C VAL A 58 -2.64 -2.91 10.39
N GLY A 59 -2.40 -3.64 9.31
CA GLY A 59 -2.36 -3.09 7.97
C GLY A 59 -1.01 -2.46 7.63
N GLU A 60 -0.70 -2.51 6.37
CA GLU A 60 0.45 -1.84 5.75
C GLU A 60 -0.02 -0.99 4.58
N GLY A 61 0.74 0.02 4.23
CA GLY A 61 0.45 0.86 3.07
C GLY A 61 1.70 1.25 2.32
N ALA A 62 1.52 1.63 1.08
CA ALA A 62 2.59 2.14 0.24
C ALA A 62 2.10 3.31 -0.61
N SER A 63 2.91 4.35 -0.68
CA SER A 63 2.76 5.39 -1.68
C SER A 63 3.67 5.06 -2.84
N LEU A 64 3.10 4.86 -4.02
CA LEU A 64 3.84 4.58 -5.24
C LEU A 64 3.87 5.81 -6.13
N ALA A 65 5.06 6.14 -6.66
CA ALA A 65 5.22 6.98 -7.83
C ALA A 65 5.66 6.09 -8.98
N VAL A 66 4.91 6.10 -10.08
CA VAL A 66 5.20 5.27 -11.25
C VAL A 66 5.29 6.15 -12.49
N GLU A 67 6.29 5.89 -13.32
CA GLU A 67 6.44 6.51 -14.63
C GLU A 67 6.27 5.44 -15.71
N LEU A 68 5.35 5.70 -16.62
CA LEU A 68 4.99 4.79 -17.71
C LEU A 68 5.75 5.17 -18.98
N ALA A 69 5.98 4.19 -19.85
CA ALA A 69 6.65 4.40 -21.14
C ALA A 69 5.86 5.28 -22.12
N GLY A 70 4.58 5.51 -21.86
CA GLY A 70 3.72 6.36 -22.68
C GLY A 70 2.50 6.85 -21.91
N PRO A 71 1.83 7.89 -22.40
CA PRO A 71 0.69 8.48 -21.73
C PRO A 71 -0.52 7.54 -21.66
N ILE A 72 -1.24 7.61 -20.55
CA ILE A 72 -2.49 6.90 -20.32
C ILE A 72 -3.48 7.84 -19.62
N GLU A 73 -4.76 7.74 -19.98
CA GLU A 73 -5.81 8.46 -19.26
C GLU A 73 -6.11 7.79 -17.91
N ARG A 74 -6.46 8.61 -16.89
CA ARG A 74 -6.78 8.14 -15.55
C ARG A 74 -7.82 7.01 -15.54
N SER A 75 -8.93 7.19 -16.27
CA SER A 75 -10.00 6.21 -16.33
C SER A 75 -9.55 4.87 -16.91
N VAL A 76 -8.63 4.90 -17.88
CA VAL A 76 -8.05 3.69 -18.47
C VAL A 76 -7.10 3.00 -17.49
N LEU A 77 -6.32 3.78 -16.74
CA LEU A 77 -5.45 3.24 -15.68
C LEU A 77 -6.27 2.58 -14.58
N GLU A 78 -7.31 3.26 -14.08
CA GLU A 78 -8.24 2.72 -13.07
C GLU A 78 -8.92 1.43 -13.54
N ALA A 79 -9.40 1.40 -14.77
CA ALA A 79 -10.02 0.22 -15.35
C ALA A 79 -9.03 -0.96 -15.48
N ARG A 80 -7.79 -0.68 -15.86
CA ARG A 80 -6.74 -1.71 -15.95
C ARG A 80 -6.35 -2.26 -14.59
N LEU A 81 -6.24 -1.41 -13.59
CA LEU A 81 -5.95 -1.84 -12.21
C LEU A 81 -7.11 -2.66 -11.65
N GLY A 82 -8.34 -2.20 -11.81
CA GLY A 82 -9.53 -2.91 -11.33
C GLY A 82 -9.82 -4.23 -12.04
N ALA A 83 -9.24 -4.45 -13.22
CA ALA A 83 -9.32 -5.73 -13.93
C ALA A 83 -8.27 -6.75 -13.46
N GLN A 84 -7.33 -6.36 -12.59
CA GLN A 84 -6.32 -7.28 -12.07
C GLN A 84 -6.86 -8.05 -10.87
N ASP A 85 -6.68 -9.36 -10.89
CA ASP A 85 -6.99 -10.22 -9.75
C ASP A 85 -6.12 -9.84 -8.54
N GLY A 86 -6.75 -9.71 -7.38
CA GLY A 86 -6.10 -9.28 -6.14
C GLY A 86 -5.92 -7.77 -5.96
N LEU A 87 -6.47 -6.95 -6.85
CA LEU A 87 -6.56 -5.51 -6.68
C LEU A 87 -8.02 -5.03 -6.59
N ALA A 88 -8.29 -4.09 -5.71
CA ALA A 88 -9.56 -3.39 -5.65
C ALA A 88 -9.34 -1.88 -5.73
N VAL A 89 -9.79 -1.24 -6.81
CA VAL A 89 -9.73 0.21 -6.97
C VAL A 89 -10.88 0.84 -6.20
N ILE A 90 -10.55 1.68 -5.24
CA ILE A 90 -11.53 2.40 -4.42
C ILE A 90 -11.81 3.75 -5.06
N ALA A 91 -13.05 3.92 -5.50
CA ALA A 91 -13.50 5.17 -6.10
C ALA A 91 -13.40 6.33 -5.10
N GLU A 92 -13.00 7.49 -5.59
CA GLU A 92 -12.95 8.74 -4.83
C GLU A 92 -14.14 9.63 -5.22
N GLY A 93 -14.67 10.38 -4.27
CA GLY A 93 -15.72 11.36 -4.52
C GLY A 93 -16.97 11.21 -3.65
N PRO A 94 -17.97 12.10 -3.83
CA PRO A 94 -19.21 12.10 -3.07
C PRO A 94 -19.92 10.73 -3.14
N GLY A 95 -20.06 10.09 -1.99
CA GLY A 95 -20.67 8.76 -1.88
C GLY A 95 -19.75 7.58 -2.09
N SER A 96 -18.47 7.79 -2.37
CA SER A 96 -17.48 6.72 -2.29
C SER A 96 -17.26 6.40 -0.80
N ARG A 97 -17.95 5.38 -0.34
CA ARG A 97 -17.74 4.86 1.01
C ARG A 97 -16.47 4.02 0.97
N GLY A 98 -15.43 4.48 1.68
CA GLY A 98 -14.49 3.52 2.21
C GLY A 98 -15.29 2.44 2.94
N LEU A 99 -14.75 1.26 3.12
CA LEU A 99 -15.43 0.12 3.77
C LEU A 99 -15.97 0.45 5.19
N VAL A 100 -15.63 1.60 5.74
CA VAL A 100 -16.12 2.11 7.03
C VAL A 100 -17.14 3.23 6.79
N ALA A 101 -18.31 3.12 7.42
CA ALA A 101 -19.33 4.16 7.41
C ALA A 101 -18.74 5.45 8.00
N VAL A 102 -18.70 6.51 7.19
CA VAL A 102 -18.30 7.85 7.64
C VAL A 102 -19.53 8.54 8.21
N GLU A 103 -19.41 9.16 9.38
CA GLU A 103 -20.50 9.93 9.98
C GLU A 103 -20.88 11.10 9.06
N GLU A 104 -22.19 11.40 9.03
CA GLU A 104 -22.72 12.51 8.22
C GLU A 104 -22.02 13.82 8.64
N GLY A 105 -21.40 14.51 7.67
CA GLY A 105 -20.64 15.75 7.93
C GLY A 105 -19.14 15.58 8.15
N SER A 106 -18.61 14.34 8.17
CA SER A 106 -17.16 14.12 8.16
C SER A 106 -16.57 14.46 6.78
N PRO A 107 -15.33 14.97 6.72
CA PRO A 107 -14.66 15.14 5.44
C PRO A 107 -14.53 13.79 4.73
N GLU A 108 -14.75 13.78 3.42
CA GLU A 108 -14.64 12.56 2.62
C GLU A 108 -13.24 11.94 2.76
N PRO A 109 -13.16 10.61 2.94
CA PRO A 109 -11.87 9.96 3.02
C PRO A 109 -11.13 10.10 1.69
N LEU A 110 -9.87 10.48 1.76
CA LEU A 110 -9.00 10.68 0.60
C LEU A 110 -8.43 9.35 0.06
N GLY A 111 -9.16 8.26 0.11
CA GLY A 111 -8.74 6.92 -0.32
C GLY A 111 -8.79 5.89 0.81
N PRO A 112 -8.42 4.64 0.55
CA PRO A 112 -8.48 3.57 1.53
C PRO A 112 -7.51 3.81 2.68
N THR A 113 -7.97 3.62 3.91
CA THR A 113 -7.11 3.61 5.09
C THR A 113 -6.53 2.22 5.33
N LEU A 114 -5.50 2.11 6.18
CA LEU A 114 -4.97 0.80 6.57
C LEU A 114 -6.03 -0.06 7.28
N ARG A 115 -6.94 0.58 8.01
CA ARG A 115 -8.05 -0.10 8.68
C ARG A 115 -9.03 -0.73 7.70
N ASP A 116 -9.28 -0.09 6.57
CA ASP A 116 -10.18 -0.60 5.54
C ASP A 116 -9.65 -1.88 4.90
N ALA A 117 -8.34 -2.07 4.89
CA ALA A 117 -7.69 -3.25 4.33
C ALA A 117 -7.66 -4.46 5.27
N VAL A 118 -7.99 -4.27 6.56
CA VAL A 118 -7.93 -5.37 7.53
C VAL A 118 -8.96 -6.45 7.22
N GLY A 119 -8.47 -7.68 7.04
CA GLY A 119 -9.31 -8.84 6.71
C GLY A 119 -9.75 -8.91 5.25
N VAL A 120 -9.28 -7.99 4.39
CA VAL A 120 -9.51 -7.99 2.95
C VAL A 120 -8.40 -8.75 2.25
N ASP A 121 -8.75 -9.55 1.24
CA ASP A 121 -7.77 -10.37 0.51
C ASP A 121 -7.08 -9.60 -0.63
N GLU A 122 -7.71 -8.50 -1.09
CA GLU A 122 -7.19 -7.63 -2.14
C GLU A 122 -6.30 -6.52 -1.57
N VAL A 123 -5.40 -6.03 -2.40
CA VAL A 123 -4.72 -4.75 -2.20
C VAL A 123 -5.66 -3.63 -2.63
N LEU A 124 -6.04 -2.76 -1.70
CA LEU A 124 -6.87 -1.60 -1.97
C LEU A 124 -6.01 -0.51 -2.61
N VAL A 125 -6.46 0.00 -3.75
CA VAL A 125 -5.79 1.06 -4.51
C VAL A 125 -6.66 2.30 -4.53
N GLY A 126 -6.12 3.44 -4.13
CA GLY A 126 -6.82 4.73 -4.18
C GLY A 126 -5.86 5.89 -4.37
N ARG A 127 -6.37 7.11 -4.33
CA ARG A 127 -5.60 8.32 -4.58
C ARG A 127 -4.76 8.23 -5.85
N ILE A 128 -5.42 7.87 -6.94
CA ILE A 128 -4.78 7.80 -8.26
C ILE A 128 -4.69 9.22 -8.81
N GLU A 129 -3.54 9.84 -8.69
CA GLU A 129 -3.29 11.24 -9.04
C GLU A 129 -2.18 11.34 -10.08
N ALA A 130 -2.32 12.30 -10.99
CA ALA A 130 -1.23 12.62 -11.93
C ALA A 130 -0.03 13.18 -11.16
N ASP A 131 1.16 12.71 -11.50
CA ASP A 131 2.40 13.27 -10.99
C ASP A 131 2.83 14.46 -11.87
N ALA A 132 2.74 15.66 -11.30
CA ALA A 132 3.08 16.90 -12.00
C ALA A 132 4.59 17.05 -12.31
N SER A 133 5.45 16.20 -11.76
CA SER A 133 6.89 16.22 -12.04
C SER A 133 7.27 15.37 -13.26
N ALA A 134 6.36 14.56 -13.77
CA ALA A 134 6.55 13.72 -14.95
C ALA A 134 5.87 14.32 -16.20
N GLU A 135 6.13 13.74 -17.34
CA GLU A 135 5.44 14.11 -18.58
C GLU A 135 3.92 13.85 -18.46
N PRO A 136 3.08 14.71 -19.03
CA PRO A 136 1.64 14.58 -18.92
C PRO A 136 1.10 13.19 -19.32
N GLY A 137 0.34 12.58 -18.42
CA GLY A 137 -0.24 11.25 -18.60
C GLY A 137 0.73 10.07 -18.41
N GLN A 138 2.00 10.31 -18.17
CA GLN A 138 2.99 9.25 -17.94
C GLN A 138 3.27 9.03 -16.44
N GLY A 139 3.26 10.08 -15.64
CA GLY A 139 3.51 9.99 -14.20
C GLY A 139 2.23 9.85 -13.40
N TRP A 140 2.22 8.88 -12.48
CA TRP A 140 1.09 8.62 -11.60
C TRP A 140 1.54 8.34 -10.17
N ARG A 141 0.79 8.87 -9.21
CA ARG A 141 0.91 8.54 -7.79
C ARG A 141 -0.30 7.74 -7.36
N LEU A 142 -0.06 6.66 -6.63
CA LEU A 142 -1.09 5.77 -6.12
C LEU A 142 -0.86 5.53 -4.64
N TRP A 143 -1.94 5.40 -3.89
CA TRP A 143 -1.90 4.91 -2.52
C TRP A 143 -2.41 3.49 -2.46
N LEU A 144 -1.66 2.62 -1.79
CA LEU A 144 -2.02 1.22 -1.53
C LEU A 144 -2.23 1.00 -0.04
N ALA A 145 -3.25 0.21 0.30
CA ALA A 145 -3.44 -0.30 1.66
C ALA A 145 -3.74 -1.80 1.58
N TYR A 146 -3.14 -2.61 2.46
CA TYR A 146 -3.31 -4.06 2.44
C TYR A 146 -3.12 -4.68 3.80
N ASP A 147 -3.70 -5.88 3.98
CA ASP A 147 -3.44 -6.76 5.12
C ASP A 147 -2.27 -7.69 4.78
N PRO A 148 -1.07 -7.49 5.36
CA PRO A 148 0.11 -8.26 4.99
C PRO A 148 0.00 -9.76 5.30
N LEU A 149 -0.76 -10.12 6.33
CA LEU A 149 -0.96 -11.52 6.71
C LEU A 149 -1.87 -12.23 5.71
N ARG A 150 -2.98 -11.58 5.33
CA ARG A 150 -3.90 -12.11 4.34
C ARG A 150 -3.25 -12.22 2.98
N LEU A 151 -2.57 -11.16 2.54
CA LEU A 151 -1.87 -11.15 1.26
C LEU A 151 -0.82 -12.27 1.18
N ALA A 152 -0.04 -12.47 2.24
CA ALA A 152 0.95 -13.56 2.29
C ALA A 152 0.30 -14.94 2.25
N ALA A 153 -0.81 -15.15 2.97
CA ALA A 153 -1.55 -16.41 3.00
C ALA A 153 -2.17 -16.72 1.63
N ASP A 154 -2.83 -15.75 0.99
CA ASP A 154 -3.41 -15.91 -0.34
C ASP A 154 -2.34 -16.25 -1.38
N GLN A 155 -1.23 -15.53 -1.39
CA GLN A 155 -0.11 -15.80 -2.29
C GLN A 155 0.44 -17.23 -2.10
N ALA A 156 0.59 -17.69 -0.87
CA ALA A 156 1.04 -19.06 -0.59
C ALA A 156 0.06 -20.10 -1.15
N ILE A 157 -1.25 -19.88 -0.97
CA ILE A 157 -2.31 -20.75 -1.50
C ILE A 157 -2.29 -20.77 -3.03
N ARG A 158 -2.19 -19.60 -3.67
CA ARG A 158 -2.12 -19.48 -5.14
C ARG A 158 -0.91 -20.22 -5.72
N ILE A 159 0.26 -20.07 -5.08
CA ILE A 159 1.48 -20.78 -5.47
C ILE A 159 1.30 -22.29 -5.33
N ALA A 160 0.73 -22.77 -4.20
CA ALA A 160 0.48 -24.17 -3.96
C ALA A 160 -0.48 -24.76 -5.00
N ARG A 161 -1.62 -24.10 -5.24
CA ARG A 161 -2.59 -24.52 -6.27
C ARG A 161 -1.95 -24.63 -7.65
N ARG A 162 -1.20 -23.60 -8.06
CA ARG A 162 -0.51 -23.60 -9.36
C ARG A 162 0.48 -24.74 -9.50
N ARG A 163 1.23 -25.05 -8.42
CA ARG A 163 2.17 -26.17 -8.41
C ARG A 163 1.51 -27.54 -8.46
N LEU A 164 0.32 -27.65 -7.89
CA LEU A 164 -0.48 -28.88 -7.87
C LEU A 164 -1.40 -29.04 -9.09
N GLY A 165 -1.41 -28.09 -10.02
CA GLY A 165 -2.32 -28.10 -11.16
C GLY A 165 -3.80 -27.92 -10.78
N LEU A 166 -4.09 -27.28 -9.65
CA LEU A 166 -5.43 -27.02 -9.12
C LEU A 166 -5.93 -25.61 -9.43
N GLY A 167 -5.39 -24.97 -10.43
CA GLY A 167 -5.72 -23.62 -10.86
C GLY A 167 -6.80 -23.56 -11.91
#